data_074826b01a490dea7a4734690fc88e46
#
_entry.id   074826b01a490dea7a4734690fc88e46
#
_cell.length_a   1.000
_cell.length_b   1.000
_cell.length_c   1.000
_cell.angle_alpha   90.00
_cell.angle_beta   90.00
_cell.angle_gamma   90.00
#
_symmetry.space_group_name_H-M   'P 1'
#
loop_
_entity.id
_entity.type
_entity.pdbx_description
1 polymer ?
#
loop_
_entity_poly.entity_id
_entity_poly.type
_entity_poly.pdbx_seq_one_letter_code
_entity_poly.pdbx_strand_id
1 'polypeptide(L)'
;MLATAAAAEGVESESALATNSCGPAGELRGDAENGKQMHLEHCVACHGLSGAADVVVMHMDETPQDQSDPEYIQTHTDGYLYIAICRGGEGVGKSYLMSPWGDYFTDQEIKDLIAWIRTFSKT
;
A
#
# COMPACT_ATOMS: atom_id res chain seq x y z
N MET A 1 2.58 -6.48 37.87
CA MET A 1 2.59 -6.52 37.44
C MET A 1 2.73 -6.37 36.33
N LEU A 2 3.10 -6.27 35.72
CA LEU A 2 3.48 -6.02 34.80
C LEU A 2 3.50 -6.79 33.77
N ALA A 3 3.91 -7.58 33.84
CA ALA A 3 4.10 -8.50 32.89
C ALA A 3 2.99 -8.76 32.04
N THR A 4 1.94 -8.59 32.52
CA THR A 4 0.81 -8.77 31.75
C THR A 4 0.83 -7.99 30.50
N ALA A 5 1.43 -6.86 30.54
CA ALA A 5 1.47 -6.04 29.36
C ALA A 5 2.22 -6.76 28.27
N ALA A 6 3.27 -7.39 28.64
CA ALA A 6 4.08 -8.06 27.66
C ALA A 6 3.31 -9.15 26.97
N ALA A 7 2.55 -9.86 27.72
CA ALA A 7 1.79 -10.92 27.12
C ALA A 7 0.83 -10.37 26.11
N ALA A 8 0.27 -9.26 26.42
CA ALA A 8 -0.69 -8.69 25.51
C ALA A 8 -0.06 -8.27 24.22
N GLU A 9 1.19 -7.98 24.23
CA GLU A 9 1.82 -7.50 23.05
C GLU A 9 1.81 -8.46 21.90
N GLY A 10 2.03 -9.71 22.17
CA GLY A 10 2.03 -10.67 21.10
C GLY A 10 0.69 -10.75 20.45
N VAL A 11 -0.33 -10.69 21.24
CA VAL A 11 -1.66 -10.77 20.71
C VAL A 11 -2.00 -9.50 19.96
N GLU A 12 -1.53 -8.40 20.45
CA GLU A 12 -1.78 -7.15 19.80
C GLU A 12 -1.23 -7.07 18.40
N SER A 13 -0.07 -7.66 18.19
CA SER A 13 0.50 -7.67 16.87
C SER A 13 -0.43 -8.32 15.88
N GLU A 14 -0.95 -9.45 16.25
CA GLU A 14 -1.84 -10.14 15.35
C GLU A 14 -3.11 -9.35 15.13
N SER A 15 -3.59 -8.77 16.19
CA SER A 15 -4.80 -7.98 16.07
C SER A 15 -4.60 -6.81 15.16
N ALA A 16 -3.45 -6.17 15.27
CA ALA A 16 -3.17 -5.01 14.44
C ALA A 16 -3.19 -5.37 12.98
N LEU A 17 -2.63 -6.51 12.62
CA LEU A 17 -2.63 -6.94 11.23
C LEU A 17 -4.03 -7.25 10.75
N ALA A 18 -4.86 -7.79 11.63
CA ALA A 18 -6.18 -8.21 11.23
C ALA A 18 -7.18 -7.07 11.24
N THR A 19 -6.84 -5.95 11.87
CA THR A 19 -7.83 -4.93 12.10
C THR A 19 -7.48 -3.55 11.58
N ASN A 20 -6.64 -3.52 10.55
CA ASN A 20 -6.35 -2.22 9.96
C ASN A 20 -7.65 -1.66 9.38
N SER A 21 -8.12 -0.58 9.97
CA SER A 21 -9.40 0.00 9.57
C SER A 21 -9.28 0.90 8.37
N CYS A 22 -8.07 1.03 7.84
CA CYS A 22 -7.78 1.90 6.72
C CYS A 22 -8.00 3.37 7.03
N GLY A 23 -7.89 3.70 8.34
CA GLY A 23 -7.84 5.08 8.77
C GLY A 23 -6.44 5.34 9.30
N PRO A 24 -5.61 6.05 8.54
CA PRO A 24 -4.22 6.23 8.97
C PRO A 24 -4.14 7.03 10.27
N ALA A 25 -3.21 6.64 11.11
CA ALA A 25 -2.99 7.32 12.38
C ALA A 25 -1.88 8.33 12.22
N GLY A 26 -2.17 9.59 12.53
CA GLY A 26 -1.14 10.63 12.46
C GLY A 26 -0.77 10.98 11.04
N GLU A 27 0.45 11.41 10.86
CA GLU A 27 0.91 11.87 9.56
C GLU A 27 1.12 10.72 8.59
N LEU A 28 0.93 11.01 7.31
CA LEU A 28 1.16 10.03 6.26
C LEU A 28 2.62 10.13 5.81
N ARG A 29 3.51 9.75 6.70
CA ARG A 29 4.93 9.81 6.44
C ARG A 29 5.52 8.42 6.54
N GLY A 30 6.24 7.99 5.52
CA GLY A 30 6.76 6.64 5.46
C GLY A 30 8.23 6.59 5.09
N ASP A 31 8.78 5.38 5.20
CA ASP A 31 10.15 5.06 4.85
C ASP A 31 10.16 4.43 3.47
N ALA A 32 10.64 5.18 2.48
CA ALA A 32 10.63 4.71 1.11
C ALA A 32 11.48 3.46 0.90
N GLU A 33 12.55 3.30 1.66
CA GLU A 33 13.39 2.11 1.51
C GLU A 33 12.64 0.85 1.94
N ASN A 34 11.92 0.94 3.04
CA ASN A 34 11.12 -0.20 3.45
C ASN A 34 9.98 -0.43 2.45
N GLY A 35 9.41 0.64 1.95
CA GLY A 35 8.36 0.53 0.94
C GLY A 35 8.85 -0.13 -0.32
N LYS A 36 10.09 0.13 -0.69
CA LYS A 36 10.70 -0.50 -1.86
C LYS A 36 10.72 -2.02 -1.71
N GLN A 37 11.13 -2.49 -0.55
CA GLN A 37 11.19 -3.93 -0.32
C GLN A 37 9.81 -4.56 -0.43
N MET A 38 8.83 -3.94 0.16
CA MET A 38 7.48 -4.48 0.13
C MET A 38 6.89 -4.42 -1.27
N HIS A 39 7.17 -3.37 -2.01
CA HIS A 39 6.68 -3.23 -3.37
C HIS A 39 7.26 -4.34 -4.25
N LEU A 40 8.54 -4.63 -4.08
CA LEU A 40 9.18 -5.70 -4.83
C LEU A 40 8.53 -7.05 -4.55
N GLU A 41 8.13 -7.27 -3.32
CA GLU A 41 7.56 -8.56 -2.94
C GLU A 41 6.11 -8.72 -3.32
N HIS A 42 5.35 -7.64 -3.30
CA HIS A 42 3.89 -7.76 -3.34
C HIS A 42 3.21 -6.98 -4.47
N CYS A 43 3.86 -6.02 -5.05
CA CYS A 43 3.20 -5.11 -5.99
C CYS A 43 3.72 -5.24 -7.42
N VAL A 44 4.96 -5.65 -7.56
CA VAL A 44 5.63 -5.67 -8.86
C VAL A 44 4.94 -6.58 -9.86
N ALA A 45 4.34 -7.66 -9.39
CA ALA A 45 3.73 -8.61 -10.30
C ALA A 45 2.71 -7.93 -11.23
N CYS A 46 2.00 -6.95 -10.71
CA CYS A 46 1.00 -6.24 -11.51
C CYS A 46 1.48 -4.86 -11.92
N HIS A 47 2.15 -4.15 -11.01
CA HIS A 47 2.51 -2.75 -11.26
C HIS A 47 3.88 -2.56 -11.89
N GLY A 48 4.74 -3.59 -11.88
CA GLY A 48 6.07 -3.47 -12.48
C GLY A 48 7.08 -2.83 -11.56
N LEU A 49 8.35 -3.00 -11.89
CA LEU A 49 9.45 -2.49 -11.06
C LEU A 49 9.42 -0.97 -10.94
N SER A 50 9.05 -0.29 -12.00
CA SER A 50 8.99 1.16 -12.01
C SER A 50 7.58 1.68 -11.76
N GLY A 51 6.64 0.77 -11.48
CA GLY A 51 5.26 1.15 -11.26
C GLY A 51 4.48 1.43 -12.52
N ALA A 52 5.07 1.26 -13.69
CA ALA A 52 4.45 1.64 -14.95
C ALA A 52 3.45 0.62 -15.48
N ALA A 53 3.25 -0.49 -14.78
CA ALA A 53 2.29 -1.53 -15.16
C ALA A 53 2.54 -2.04 -16.56
N ASP A 54 3.81 -2.21 -16.90
CA ASP A 54 4.18 -2.55 -18.27
C ASP A 54 4.50 -4.02 -18.49
N VAL A 55 4.22 -4.88 -17.51
CA VAL A 55 4.61 -6.27 -17.61
C VAL A 55 3.46 -7.19 -17.96
N VAL A 56 2.33 -7.05 -17.27
CA VAL A 56 1.23 -8.01 -17.44
C VAL A 56 -0.04 -7.41 -18.01
N VAL A 57 0.06 -6.20 -18.53
CA VAL A 57 -1.15 -5.50 -18.97
C VAL A 57 -1.91 -6.25 -20.05
N MET A 58 -1.21 -6.95 -20.92
CA MET A 58 -1.85 -7.64 -22.03
C MET A 58 -2.66 -8.85 -21.56
N HIS A 59 -2.49 -9.26 -20.33
CA HIS A 59 -3.20 -10.42 -19.79
C HIS A 59 -4.28 -10.05 -18.82
N MET A 60 -4.62 -8.77 -18.70
CA MET A 60 -5.58 -8.31 -17.73
C MET A 60 -6.70 -7.52 -18.42
N ASP A 61 -7.93 -7.76 -17.96
CA ASP A 61 -9.07 -7.01 -18.48
C ASP A 61 -8.97 -5.55 -18.13
N GLU A 62 -8.47 -5.25 -16.94
CA GLU A 62 -8.25 -3.88 -16.51
C GLU A 62 -6.78 -3.71 -16.19
N THR A 63 -6.19 -2.68 -16.77
CA THR A 63 -4.78 -2.40 -16.56
C THR A 63 -4.56 -1.83 -15.18
N PRO A 64 -3.56 -2.33 -14.43
CA PRO A 64 -3.22 -1.70 -13.15
C PRO A 64 -2.83 -0.25 -13.37
N GLN A 65 -3.03 0.56 -12.34
CA GLN A 65 -2.67 1.97 -12.42
C GLN A 65 -1.18 2.12 -12.69
N ASP A 66 -0.85 3.01 -13.60
CA ASP A 66 0.53 3.41 -13.85
C ASP A 66 0.96 4.32 -12.71
N GLN A 67 1.68 3.76 -11.77
CA GLN A 67 2.10 4.49 -10.58
C GLN A 67 3.20 5.50 -10.89
N SER A 68 3.77 5.45 -12.09
CA SER A 68 4.80 6.40 -12.47
C SER A 68 4.24 7.59 -13.23
N ASP A 69 2.95 7.61 -13.49
CA ASP A 69 2.31 8.70 -14.21
C ASP A 69 2.28 9.94 -13.30
N PRO A 70 3.00 10.99 -13.65
CA PRO A 70 3.06 12.18 -12.79
C PRO A 70 1.69 12.82 -12.57
N GLU A 71 0.86 12.81 -13.60
CA GLU A 71 -0.46 13.41 -13.47
C GLU A 71 -1.29 12.66 -12.43
N TYR A 72 -1.29 11.34 -12.48
CA TYR A 72 -2.02 10.56 -11.51
C TYR A 72 -1.50 10.81 -10.10
N ILE A 73 -0.19 10.70 -9.95
CA ILE A 73 0.42 10.81 -8.62
C ILE A 73 0.23 12.20 -8.03
N GLN A 74 0.32 13.24 -8.85
CA GLN A 74 0.22 14.60 -8.35
C GLN A 74 -1.21 15.01 -8.04
N THR A 75 -2.18 14.39 -8.69
CA THR A 75 -3.58 14.76 -8.47
C THR A 75 -4.26 13.94 -7.40
N HIS A 76 -3.61 12.90 -6.90
CA HIS A 76 -4.21 12.07 -5.86
C HIS A 76 -3.46 12.27 -4.55
N THR A 77 -4.22 12.39 -3.47
CA THR A 77 -3.63 12.63 -2.15
C THR A 77 -3.05 11.35 -1.59
N ASP A 78 -2.20 11.48 -0.58
CA ASP A 78 -1.69 10.33 0.13
C ASP A 78 -2.82 9.54 0.76
N GLY A 79 -3.86 10.24 1.21
CA GLY A 79 -5.02 9.56 1.78
C GLY A 79 -5.72 8.68 0.77
N TYR A 80 -5.84 9.15 -0.47
CA TYR A 80 -6.42 8.34 -1.52
C TYR A 80 -5.57 7.12 -1.79
N LEU A 81 -4.26 7.30 -1.90
CA LEU A 81 -3.36 6.18 -2.14
C LEU A 81 -3.40 5.18 -1.00
N TYR A 82 -3.53 5.69 0.21
CA TYR A 82 -3.64 4.83 1.38
C TYR A 82 -4.88 3.93 1.27
N ILE A 83 -6.02 4.51 0.93
CA ILE A 83 -7.25 3.74 0.80
C ILE A 83 -7.14 2.73 -0.34
N ALA A 84 -6.54 3.13 -1.44
CA ALA A 84 -6.40 2.24 -2.59
C ALA A 84 -5.58 1.00 -2.24
N ILE A 85 -4.54 1.17 -1.44
CA ILE A 85 -3.72 0.04 -1.03
C ILE A 85 -4.44 -0.75 0.07
N CYS A 86 -4.97 -0.07 1.04
CA CYS A 86 -5.54 -0.72 2.23
C CYS A 86 -6.82 -1.47 1.91
N ARG A 87 -7.72 -0.86 1.16
CA ARG A 87 -9.00 -1.48 0.83
C ARG A 87 -9.04 -2.10 -0.54
N GLY A 88 -7.95 -1.96 -1.30
CA GLY A 88 -7.90 -2.52 -2.63
C GLY A 88 -8.64 -1.69 -3.65
N GLY A 89 -8.67 -2.19 -4.89
CA GLY A 89 -9.28 -1.45 -5.97
C GLY A 89 -10.73 -1.13 -5.73
N GLU A 90 -11.46 -2.05 -5.13
CA GLU A 90 -12.89 -1.81 -4.89
C GLU A 90 -13.11 -0.65 -3.95
N GLY A 91 -12.17 -0.40 -3.03
CA GLY A 91 -12.30 0.70 -2.10
C GLY A 91 -12.26 2.07 -2.75
N VAL A 92 -11.76 2.14 -3.98
CA VAL A 92 -11.72 3.39 -4.74
C VAL A 92 -12.48 3.27 -6.05
N GLY A 93 -13.39 2.28 -6.13
CA GLY A 93 -14.26 2.14 -7.30
C GLY A 93 -13.58 1.54 -8.50
N LYS A 94 -12.54 0.75 -8.29
CA LYS A 94 -11.80 0.14 -9.37
C LYS A 94 -11.80 -1.38 -9.23
N SER A 95 -10.89 -2.05 -9.94
CA SER A 95 -10.91 -3.50 -10.04
C SER A 95 -10.61 -4.19 -8.71
N TYR A 96 -11.34 -5.26 -8.44
CA TYR A 96 -11.10 -6.08 -7.26
C TYR A 96 -9.78 -6.86 -7.37
N LEU A 97 -9.15 -6.86 -8.55
CA LEU A 97 -7.88 -7.55 -8.70
C LEU A 97 -6.78 -6.91 -7.86
N MET A 98 -6.91 -5.62 -7.57
CA MET A 98 -6.02 -5.00 -6.58
C MET A 98 -6.51 -5.39 -5.21
N SER A 99 -5.74 -6.21 -4.52
CA SER A 99 -6.13 -6.77 -3.23
C SER A 99 -6.20 -5.73 -2.13
N PRO A 100 -7.02 -5.97 -1.10
CA PRO A 100 -7.05 -5.07 0.06
C PRO A 100 -5.91 -5.42 1.02
N TRP A 101 -4.79 -4.76 0.84
CA TRP A 101 -3.58 -5.09 1.58
C TRP A 101 -3.64 -4.72 3.07
N GLY A 102 -4.69 -4.00 3.47
CA GLY A 102 -4.85 -3.69 4.88
C GLY A 102 -4.98 -4.92 5.76
N ASP A 103 -5.32 -6.07 5.16
CA ASP A 103 -5.35 -7.33 5.92
C ASP A 103 -3.95 -7.86 6.19
N TYR A 104 -2.95 -7.38 5.46
CA TYR A 104 -1.58 -7.85 5.59
C TYR A 104 -0.65 -6.81 6.18
N PHE A 105 -0.84 -5.56 5.83
CA PHE A 105 0.12 -4.50 6.17
C PHE A 105 -0.37 -3.66 7.31
N THR A 106 0.56 -3.24 8.15
CA THR A 106 0.26 -2.30 9.20
C THR A 106 0.10 -0.89 8.61
N ASP A 107 -0.40 0.01 9.43
CA ASP A 107 -0.52 1.40 9.06
C ASP A 107 0.80 1.96 8.55
N GLN A 108 1.89 1.72 9.29
CA GLN A 108 3.18 2.27 8.89
C GLN A 108 3.68 1.64 7.59
N GLU A 109 3.43 0.37 7.40
CA GLU A 109 3.88 -0.30 6.17
C GLU A 109 3.19 0.26 4.95
N ILE A 110 1.92 0.59 5.04
CA ILE A 110 1.23 1.20 3.92
C ILE A 110 1.80 2.58 3.64
N LYS A 111 2.12 3.33 4.69
CA LYS A 111 2.75 4.64 4.52
C LYS A 111 4.10 4.52 3.85
N ASP A 112 4.85 3.48 4.19
CA ASP A 112 6.14 3.24 3.56
C ASP A 112 5.99 2.95 2.08
N LEU A 113 4.97 2.17 1.72
CA LEU A 113 4.68 1.89 0.31
C LEU A 113 4.36 3.17 -0.44
N ILE A 114 3.55 4.03 0.13
CA ILE A 114 3.21 5.29 -0.51
C ILE A 114 4.47 6.12 -0.74
N ALA A 115 5.34 6.17 0.25
CA ALA A 115 6.58 6.93 0.12
C ALA A 115 7.40 6.42 -1.05
N TRP A 116 7.48 5.10 -1.22
CA TRP A 116 8.22 4.53 -2.34
C TRP A 116 7.53 4.82 -3.67
N ILE A 117 6.22 4.62 -3.74
CA ILE A 117 5.46 4.84 -4.97
C ILE A 117 5.63 6.28 -5.44
N ARG A 118 5.66 7.22 -4.52
CA ARG A 118 5.83 8.63 -4.88
C ARG A 118 7.18 8.91 -5.54
N THR A 119 8.16 8.04 -5.39
CA THR A 119 9.45 8.25 -6.03
C THR A 119 9.43 7.90 -7.51
N PHE A 120 8.46 7.13 -7.97
CA PHE A 120 8.45 6.70 -9.37
C PHE A 120 8.29 7.84 -10.35
N SER A 121 7.57 8.87 -9.98
CA SER A 121 7.26 9.96 -10.90
C SER A 121 8.12 11.18 -10.68
N LYS A 122 9.20 11.03 -9.93
CA LYS A 122 10.08 12.16 -9.75
C LYS A 122 10.77 12.51 -11.02
N THR A 123 10.86 13.76 -11.32
CA THR A 123 11.56 14.22 -12.48
C THR A 123 12.36 15.44 -12.16
#